data_a1010ed738f6f1d669171e9c752ef86d
#
_entry.id   a1010ed738f6f1d669171e9c752ef86d
#
_cell.length_a   1.000
_cell.length_b   1.000
_cell.length_c   1.000
_cell.angle_alpha   90.00
_cell.angle_beta   90.00
_cell.angle_gamma   90.00
#
_symmetry.space_group_name_H-M   'P 1'
#
loop_
_entity.id
_entity.type
_entity.pdbx_description
1 polymer ?
#
loop_
_entity_poly.entity_id
_entity_poly.type
_entity_poly.pdbx_seq_one_letter_code
_entity_poly.pdbx_strand_id
1 'polypeptide(L)'
;MRKILFLLLLVFSTGIYSKSFTETDKKEVLKQFSELQNALKKKNSNALSTYVSYPLKDGNIKTVIWKNSSDFIKDFKDPENYVFSHLDELRVNSVSGQIDNVEEKLLERGGEGGDKFMEITGKFITSSDDEAEFYYGASGISKNDDLFVVTVSVYDDMFDGSSYYIFILSGNKLKLVSYLQLP
;
A
#
# COMPACT_ATOMS: atom_id res chain seq x y z
N MET A 1 -50.46 -18.96 -31.55
CA MET A 1 -49.44 -19.51 -30.63
C MET A 1 -48.34 -18.48 -30.47
N ARG A 2 -48.37 -17.73 -29.34
CA ARG A 2 -47.38 -16.71 -29.01
C ARG A 2 -46.23 -17.38 -28.25
N LYS A 3 -45.02 -17.45 -28.83
CA LYS A 3 -43.82 -17.90 -28.17
C LYS A 3 -43.33 -16.76 -27.27
N ILE A 4 -43.48 -16.93 -25.96
CA ILE A 4 -42.92 -16.05 -24.96
C ILE A 4 -41.44 -16.43 -24.82
N LEU A 5 -40.57 -15.56 -25.30
CA LEU A 5 -39.14 -15.67 -25.14
C LEU A 5 -38.78 -15.14 -23.74
N PHE A 6 -38.54 -16.02 -22.79
CA PHE A 6 -38.00 -15.67 -21.50
C PHE A 6 -36.53 -15.32 -21.69
N LEU A 7 -36.23 -14.01 -21.75
CA LEU A 7 -34.89 -13.49 -21.69
C LEU A 7 -34.46 -13.55 -20.20
N LEU A 8 -33.70 -14.59 -19.86
CA LEU A 8 -33.06 -14.68 -18.57
C LEU A 8 -31.95 -13.64 -18.53
N LEU A 9 -32.23 -12.46 -17.97
CA LEU A 9 -31.24 -11.46 -17.59
C LEU A 9 -30.46 -12.05 -16.40
N LEU A 10 -29.36 -12.72 -16.70
CA LEU A 10 -28.31 -13.00 -15.74
C LEU A 10 -27.69 -11.65 -15.36
N VAL A 11 -28.27 -11.02 -14.35
CA VAL A 11 -27.62 -9.93 -13.62
C VAL A 11 -26.43 -10.57 -12.93
N PHE A 12 -25.26 -10.51 -13.56
CA PHE A 12 -24.01 -10.65 -12.84
C PHE A 12 -23.91 -9.47 -11.89
N SER A 13 -24.54 -9.63 -10.72
CA SER A 13 -24.14 -8.87 -9.57
C SER A 13 -22.68 -9.26 -9.33
N THR A 14 -21.74 -8.45 -9.79
CA THR A 14 -20.39 -8.44 -9.24
C THR A 14 -20.58 -7.98 -7.80
N GLY A 15 -20.97 -8.92 -6.96
CA GLY A 15 -20.93 -8.73 -5.54
C GLY A 15 -19.50 -8.35 -5.22
N ILE A 16 -19.32 -7.14 -4.72
CA ILE A 16 -18.09 -6.74 -4.07
C ILE A 16 -18.05 -7.64 -2.84
N TYR A 17 -17.47 -8.83 -3.00
CA TYR A 17 -17.23 -9.71 -1.86
C TYR A 17 -16.16 -9.03 -1.01
N SER A 18 -16.59 -8.53 0.14
CA SER A 18 -15.73 -8.27 1.27
C SER A 18 -14.77 -9.46 1.43
N LYS A 19 -13.49 -9.21 1.34
CA LYS A 19 -12.49 -10.26 1.48
C LYS A 19 -11.67 -10.01 2.73
N SER A 20 -11.99 -10.74 3.80
CA SER A 20 -11.11 -10.88 4.93
C SER A 20 -9.90 -11.74 4.55
N PHE A 21 -8.70 -11.31 4.95
CA PHE A 21 -7.48 -12.07 4.70
C PHE A 21 -7.47 -13.39 5.48
N THR A 22 -7.46 -14.49 4.74
CA THR A 22 -7.07 -15.78 5.31
C THR A 22 -5.57 -15.80 5.58
N GLU A 23 -5.08 -16.76 6.34
CA GLU A 23 -3.63 -16.97 6.52
C GLU A 23 -2.89 -17.20 5.19
N THR A 24 -3.57 -17.80 4.22
CA THR A 24 -3.03 -17.96 2.85
C THR A 24 -2.93 -16.61 2.14
N ASP A 25 -3.94 -15.75 2.27
CA ASP A 25 -3.92 -14.41 1.68
C ASP A 25 -2.82 -13.54 2.30
N LYS A 26 -2.63 -13.59 3.62
CA LYS A 26 -1.54 -12.87 4.30
C LYS A 26 -0.17 -13.31 3.78
N LYS A 27 0.06 -14.61 3.64
CA LYS A 27 1.31 -15.13 3.05
C LYS A 27 1.51 -14.65 1.61
N GLU A 28 0.45 -14.63 0.81
CA GLU A 28 0.52 -14.13 -0.58
C GLU A 28 0.80 -12.62 -0.62
N VAL A 29 0.17 -11.82 0.26
CA VAL A 29 0.47 -10.39 0.42
C VAL A 29 1.95 -10.19 0.72
N LEU A 30 2.49 -10.87 1.73
CA LEU A 30 3.89 -10.72 2.13
C LEU A 30 4.87 -11.16 1.05
N LYS A 31 4.55 -12.25 0.32
CA LYS A 31 5.33 -12.70 -0.83
C LYS A 31 5.37 -11.61 -1.92
N GLN A 32 4.20 -11.08 -2.31
CA GLN A 32 4.13 -10.05 -3.34
C GLN A 32 4.76 -8.73 -2.88
N PHE A 33 4.66 -8.40 -1.59
CA PHE A 33 5.36 -7.26 -1.04
C PHE A 33 6.89 -7.42 -1.13
N SER A 34 7.43 -8.62 -0.87
CA SER A 34 8.84 -8.91 -1.09
C SER A 34 9.25 -8.80 -2.57
N GLU A 35 8.38 -9.18 -3.50
CA GLU A 35 8.61 -9.00 -4.94
C GLU A 35 8.61 -7.50 -5.30
N LEU A 36 7.70 -6.70 -4.73
CA LEU A 36 7.69 -5.24 -4.84
C LEU A 36 9.00 -4.64 -4.34
N GLN A 37 9.47 -5.04 -3.15
CA GLN A 37 10.75 -4.60 -2.59
C GLN A 37 11.94 -4.93 -3.52
N ASN A 38 11.94 -6.12 -4.11
CA ASN A 38 12.95 -6.49 -5.10
C ASN A 38 12.90 -5.63 -6.37
N ALA A 39 11.69 -5.24 -6.80
CA ALA A 39 11.52 -4.33 -7.94
C ALA A 39 12.01 -2.91 -7.59
N LEU A 40 11.80 -2.43 -6.35
CA LEU A 40 12.34 -1.16 -5.82
C LEU A 40 13.86 -1.16 -5.85
N LYS A 41 14.51 -2.18 -5.28
CA LYS A 41 15.98 -2.32 -5.26
C LYS A 41 16.58 -2.32 -6.67
N LYS A 42 15.86 -2.89 -7.64
CA LYS A 42 16.28 -2.92 -9.05
C LYS A 42 15.85 -1.67 -9.84
N LYS A 43 15.19 -0.72 -9.22
CA LYS A 43 14.60 0.48 -9.85
C LYS A 43 13.75 0.13 -11.10
N ASN A 44 13.03 -0.99 -11.03
CA ASN A 44 12.20 -1.49 -12.14
C ASN A 44 10.80 -0.85 -12.11
N SER A 45 10.68 0.35 -12.68
CA SER A 45 9.43 1.11 -12.70
C SER A 45 8.27 0.37 -13.40
N ASN A 46 8.55 -0.44 -14.42
CA ASN A 46 7.52 -1.22 -15.10
C ASN A 46 6.92 -2.30 -14.16
N ALA A 47 7.78 -3.03 -13.45
CA ALA A 47 7.30 -4.00 -12.47
C ALA A 47 6.55 -3.31 -11.33
N LEU A 48 7.08 -2.21 -10.79
CA LEU A 48 6.44 -1.44 -9.72
C LEU A 48 5.07 -0.91 -10.11
N SER A 49 4.91 -0.44 -11.35
CA SER A 49 3.61 0.07 -11.84
C SER A 49 2.50 -0.96 -11.77
N THR A 50 2.84 -2.25 -11.76
CA THR A 50 1.84 -3.33 -11.64
C THR A 50 1.28 -3.47 -10.23
N TYR A 51 1.96 -2.92 -9.22
CA TYR A 51 1.51 -2.90 -7.82
C TYR A 51 0.69 -1.67 -7.47
N VAL A 52 0.49 -0.74 -8.39
CA VAL A 52 -0.30 0.47 -8.15
C VAL A 52 -1.71 0.31 -8.73
N SER A 53 -2.72 0.75 -8.00
CA SER A 53 -4.08 0.92 -8.49
C SER A 53 -4.24 2.33 -9.06
N TYR A 54 -4.76 2.44 -10.26
CA TYR A 54 -4.93 3.75 -10.90
C TYR A 54 -6.41 4.14 -11.04
N PRO A 55 -6.74 5.43 -10.87
CA PRO A 55 -5.84 6.52 -10.47
C PRO A 55 -5.46 6.38 -9.00
N LEU A 56 -4.17 6.52 -8.68
CA LEU A 56 -3.73 6.61 -7.29
C LEU A 56 -4.03 8.01 -6.77
N LYS A 57 -4.62 8.09 -5.60
CA LYS A 57 -4.95 9.35 -4.93
C LYS A 57 -4.20 9.48 -3.61
N ASP A 58 -3.88 10.71 -3.28
CA ASP A 58 -3.47 11.07 -1.93
C ASP A 58 -4.63 10.80 -0.96
N GLY A 59 -4.33 10.07 0.11
CA GLY A 59 -5.35 9.66 1.08
C GLY A 59 -5.90 10.82 1.91
N ASN A 60 -5.14 11.89 2.08
CA ASN A 60 -5.52 13.05 2.89
C ASN A 60 -6.28 14.07 2.05
N ILE A 61 -5.65 14.65 1.02
CA ILE A 61 -6.21 15.74 0.23
C ILE A 61 -6.99 15.28 -1.00
N LYS A 62 -7.04 13.97 -1.25
CA LYS A 62 -7.77 13.31 -2.34
C LYS A 62 -7.37 13.74 -3.76
N THR A 63 -6.25 14.40 -3.92
CA THR A 63 -5.70 14.73 -5.25
C THR A 63 -5.15 13.47 -5.93
N VAL A 64 -5.14 13.47 -7.24
CA VAL A 64 -4.58 12.38 -8.03
C VAL A 64 -3.06 12.52 -8.06
N ILE A 65 -2.36 11.53 -7.51
CA ILE A 65 -0.90 11.43 -7.59
C ILE A 65 -0.51 10.92 -8.99
N TRP A 66 -1.03 9.75 -9.38
CA TRP A 66 -0.80 9.19 -10.71
C TRP A 66 -2.11 8.76 -11.36
N LYS A 67 -2.35 9.24 -12.58
CA LYS A 67 -3.58 8.89 -13.34
C LYS A 67 -3.52 7.47 -13.91
N ASN A 68 -2.33 7.04 -14.29
CA ASN A 68 -2.10 5.79 -14.99
C ASN A 68 -0.63 5.34 -14.84
N SER A 69 -0.32 4.14 -15.36
CA SER A 69 1.02 3.55 -15.31
C SER A 69 2.09 4.42 -15.98
N SER A 70 1.77 5.14 -17.04
CA SER A 70 2.74 5.99 -17.75
C SER A 70 3.15 7.19 -16.91
N ASP A 71 2.19 7.80 -16.21
CA ASP A 71 2.47 8.90 -15.28
C ASP A 71 3.38 8.41 -14.15
N PHE A 72 3.07 7.26 -13.56
CA PHE A 72 3.90 6.62 -12.53
C PHE A 72 5.33 6.38 -13.03
N ILE A 73 5.50 5.72 -14.19
CA ILE A 73 6.81 5.36 -14.74
C ILE A 73 7.66 6.61 -15.02
N LYS A 74 7.03 7.69 -15.45
CA LYS A 74 7.71 8.98 -15.68
C LYS A 74 8.17 9.58 -14.35
N ASP A 75 7.28 9.65 -13.38
CA ASP A 75 7.51 10.26 -12.08
C ASP A 75 8.53 9.46 -11.25
N PHE A 76 8.47 8.13 -11.28
CA PHE A 76 9.41 7.25 -10.58
C PHE A 76 10.87 7.38 -11.05
N LYS A 77 11.11 7.97 -12.22
CA LYS A 77 12.46 8.28 -12.72
C LYS A 77 13.00 9.60 -12.21
N ASP A 78 12.14 10.43 -11.62
CA ASP A 78 12.54 11.68 -11.01
C ASP A 78 13.30 11.39 -9.70
N PRO A 79 14.55 11.87 -9.56
CA PRO A 79 15.31 11.67 -8.33
C PRO A 79 14.70 12.37 -7.11
N GLU A 80 13.79 13.33 -7.31
CA GLU A 80 13.06 14.02 -6.25
C GLU A 80 11.79 13.28 -5.83
N ASN A 81 11.45 12.15 -6.47
CA ASN A 81 10.32 11.33 -6.07
C ASN A 81 10.66 10.46 -4.86
N TYR A 82 10.07 10.78 -3.72
CA TYR A 82 10.24 10.06 -2.46
C TYR A 82 9.13 9.04 -2.18
N VAL A 83 8.12 8.93 -3.05
CA VAL A 83 7.11 7.88 -2.90
C VAL A 83 7.79 6.52 -3.03
N PHE A 84 7.50 5.61 -2.13
CA PHE A 84 8.20 4.33 -1.92
C PHE A 84 9.57 4.40 -1.22
N SER A 85 10.02 5.57 -0.76
CA SER A 85 11.23 5.66 0.06
C SER A 85 11.14 4.72 1.26
N HIS A 86 12.22 3.99 1.50
CA HIS A 86 12.38 3.07 2.63
C HIS A 86 11.45 1.84 2.67
N LEU A 87 10.49 1.69 1.75
CA LEU A 87 9.62 0.50 1.73
C LEU A 87 10.39 -0.82 1.56
N ASP A 88 11.54 -0.78 0.92
CA ASP A 88 12.40 -1.94 0.72
C ASP A 88 13.18 -2.36 1.97
N GLU A 89 13.08 -1.57 3.05
CA GLU A 89 13.76 -1.84 4.32
C GLU A 89 12.90 -2.61 5.32
N LEU A 90 11.55 -2.64 5.16
CA LEU A 90 10.69 -3.47 6.00
C LEU A 90 11.09 -4.95 5.86
N ARG A 91 11.33 -5.61 6.99
CA ARG A 91 11.76 -7.01 7.00
C ARG A 91 10.56 -7.94 6.92
N VAL A 92 10.52 -8.73 5.86
CA VAL A 92 9.53 -9.81 5.71
C VAL A 92 10.23 -11.13 5.94
N ASN A 93 9.83 -11.84 6.98
CA ASN A 93 10.35 -13.18 7.25
C ASN A 93 9.72 -14.18 6.29
N SER A 94 10.48 -14.59 5.27
CA SER A 94 10.02 -15.50 4.22
C SER A 94 9.74 -16.92 4.72
N VAL A 95 10.28 -17.30 5.90
CA VAL A 95 10.11 -18.65 6.47
C VAL A 95 8.82 -18.73 7.29
N SER A 96 8.58 -17.77 8.17
CA SER A 96 7.41 -17.75 9.04
C SER A 96 6.21 -17.05 8.42
N GLY A 97 6.40 -16.25 7.37
CA GLY A 97 5.39 -15.36 6.80
C GLY A 97 4.97 -14.26 7.78
N GLN A 98 5.86 -13.88 8.68
CA GLN A 98 5.68 -12.78 9.63
C GLN A 98 6.40 -11.53 9.15
N ILE A 99 5.99 -10.41 9.68
CA ILE A 99 6.65 -9.12 9.46
C ILE A 99 7.52 -8.83 10.68
N ASP A 100 8.80 -8.61 10.44
CA ASP A 100 9.70 -8.07 11.44
C ASP A 100 9.84 -6.56 11.18
N ASN A 101 9.27 -5.75 12.04
CA ASN A 101 9.35 -4.30 11.93
C ASN A 101 10.79 -3.82 12.17
N VAL A 102 11.15 -2.73 11.52
CA VAL A 102 12.36 -1.97 11.81
C VAL A 102 11.96 -0.86 12.76
N GLU A 103 12.22 -1.03 14.06
CA GLU A 103 11.70 -0.12 15.08
C GLU A 103 12.49 1.19 15.17
N GLU A 104 13.81 1.13 15.06
CA GLU A 104 14.65 2.32 15.02
C GLU A 104 15.86 2.09 14.11
N LYS A 105 16.09 3.01 13.19
CA LYS A 105 17.28 3.03 12.37
C LYS A 105 17.81 4.44 12.28
N LEU A 106 19.06 4.62 12.71
CA LEU A 106 19.76 5.88 12.50
C LEU A 106 19.96 6.08 10.99
N LEU A 107 19.31 7.09 10.41
CA LEU A 107 19.41 7.40 9.00
C LEU A 107 20.66 8.22 8.69
N GLU A 108 20.91 9.25 9.50
CA GLU A 108 22.06 10.13 9.38
C GLU A 108 22.47 10.63 10.76
N ARG A 109 23.77 10.72 11.00
CA ARG A 109 24.28 11.56 12.06
C ARG A 109 24.34 12.98 11.51
N GLY A 110 23.42 13.80 11.97
CA GLY A 110 23.32 15.17 11.54
C GLY A 110 24.51 15.99 12.03
N GLY A 111 25.04 16.84 11.15
CA GLY A 111 25.92 17.92 11.57
C GLY A 111 25.19 18.90 12.48
N GLU A 112 24.77 20.04 11.97
CA GLU A 112 24.00 21.04 12.76
C GLU A 112 22.51 20.64 13.01
N GLY A 113 22.02 19.52 12.42
CA GLY A 113 20.60 19.11 12.43
C GLY A 113 20.25 17.89 13.28
N GLY A 114 21.15 17.40 14.14
CA GLY A 114 20.85 16.26 15.02
C GLY A 114 20.79 14.88 14.35
N ASP A 115 20.41 13.86 15.10
CA ASP A 115 20.26 12.48 14.62
C ASP A 115 18.87 12.28 14.03
N LYS A 116 18.78 11.57 12.90
CA LYS A 116 17.52 11.16 12.28
C LYS A 116 17.27 9.69 12.48
N PHE A 117 16.09 9.38 12.94
CA PHE A 117 15.65 8.00 13.16
C PHE A 117 14.50 7.65 12.25
N MET A 118 14.40 6.40 11.90
CA MET A 118 13.32 5.87 11.09
C MET A 118 12.71 4.63 11.73
N GLU A 119 11.39 4.61 11.76
CA GLU A 119 10.62 3.43 12.12
C GLU A 119 9.82 2.96 10.90
N ILE A 120 9.86 1.66 10.60
CA ILE A 120 9.07 1.06 9.54
C ILE A 120 8.26 -0.09 10.13
N THR A 121 6.95 -0.01 9.99
CA THR A 121 6.02 -1.03 10.47
C THR A 121 5.14 -1.54 9.34
N GLY A 122 4.70 -2.80 9.44
CA GLY A 122 3.71 -3.38 8.54
C GLY A 122 2.62 -4.05 9.38
N LYS A 123 1.36 -3.77 9.06
CA LYS A 123 0.21 -4.33 9.77
C LYS A 123 -0.86 -4.83 8.81
N PHE A 124 -1.53 -5.91 9.16
CA PHE A 124 -2.81 -6.29 8.56
C PHE A 124 -3.92 -5.63 9.37
N ILE A 125 -4.78 -4.87 8.71
CA ILE A 125 -5.86 -4.10 9.32
C ILE A 125 -7.19 -4.69 8.90
N THR A 126 -8.04 -4.96 9.87
CA THR A 126 -9.42 -5.41 9.70
C THR A 126 -10.39 -4.33 10.21
N SER A 127 -11.66 -4.44 9.89
CA SER A 127 -12.68 -3.47 10.34
C SER A 127 -12.87 -3.41 11.87
N SER A 128 -12.29 -4.35 12.62
CA SER A 128 -12.35 -4.39 14.09
C SER A 128 -11.17 -3.69 14.78
N ASP A 129 -10.16 -3.28 14.02
CA ASP A 129 -8.99 -2.61 14.58
C ASP A 129 -9.31 -1.15 14.89
N ASP A 130 -8.79 -0.62 15.99
CA ASP A 130 -9.06 0.75 16.47
C ASP A 130 -8.66 1.83 15.43
N GLU A 131 -7.62 1.57 14.67
CA GLU A 131 -7.09 2.48 13.63
C GLU A 131 -7.82 2.33 12.28
N ALA A 132 -8.72 1.35 12.14
CA ALA A 132 -9.32 0.97 10.87
C ALA A 132 -10.06 2.12 10.18
N GLU A 133 -10.78 2.93 10.95
CA GLU A 133 -11.56 4.05 10.40
C GLU A 133 -10.70 5.06 9.66
N PHE A 134 -9.52 5.36 10.19
CA PHE A 134 -8.55 6.24 9.54
C PHE A 134 -8.10 5.69 8.19
N TYR A 135 -7.69 4.41 8.14
CA TYR A 135 -7.17 3.81 6.90
C TYR A 135 -8.26 3.63 5.83
N TYR A 136 -9.46 3.24 6.23
CA TYR A 136 -10.60 3.16 5.29
C TYR A 136 -11.00 4.55 4.78
N GLY A 137 -11.02 5.56 5.63
CA GLY A 137 -11.25 6.95 5.24
C GLY A 137 -10.21 7.46 4.25
N ALA A 138 -8.94 7.17 4.51
CA ALA A 138 -7.83 7.57 3.65
C ALA A 138 -7.85 6.84 2.29
N SER A 139 -8.13 5.55 2.27
CA SER A 139 -8.10 4.74 1.04
C SER A 139 -9.37 4.87 0.20
N GLY A 140 -10.51 5.18 0.82
CA GLY A 140 -11.82 5.13 0.17
C GLY A 140 -12.28 3.70 -0.17
N ILE A 141 -11.64 2.69 0.41
CA ILE A 141 -11.98 1.28 0.26
C ILE A 141 -13.13 0.92 1.20
N SER A 142 -13.89 -0.10 0.86
CA SER A 142 -14.96 -0.63 1.71
C SER A 142 -14.41 -1.12 3.04
N LYS A 143 -15.10 -0.80 4.15
CA LYS A 143 -14.77 -1.32 5.50
C LYS A 143 -14.84 -2.86 5.59
N ASN A 144 -15.26 -3.50 4.53
CA ASN A 144 -15.37 -4.95 4.46
C ASN A 144 -14.13 -5.63 3.85
N ASP A 145 -13.19 -4.87 3.29
CA ASP A 145 -11.95 -5.39 2.73
C ASP A 145 -10.81 -5.21 3.74
N ASP A 146 -10.08 -6.27 4.03
CA ASP A 146 -8.89 -6.15 4.87
C ASP A 146 -7.78 -5.40 4.13
N LEU A 147 -7.01 -4.62 4.87
CA LEU A 147 -5.92 -3.82 4.37
C LEU A 147 -4.57 -4.37 4.85
N PHE A 148 -3.54 -4.18 4.04
CA PHE A 148 -2.16 -4.27 4.47
C PHE A 148 -1.57 -2.86 4.44
N VAL A 149 -1.17 -2.36 5.59
CA VAL A 149 -0.67 -0.99 5.74
C VAL A 149 0.80 -1.04 6.11
N VAL A 150 1.61 -0.29 5.38
CA VAL A 150 3.01 -0.05 5.75
C VAL A 150 3.14 1.42 6.12
N THR A 151 3.71 1.68 7.29
CA THR A 151 4.02 3.02 7.78
C THR A 151 5.52 3.21 7.82
N VAL A 152 5.98 4.34 7.30
CA VAL A 152 7.36 4.80 7.41
C VAL A 152 7.33 6.12 8.16
N SER A 153 7.84 6.13 9.38
CA SER A 153 7.94 7.33 10.21
C SER A 153 9.40 7.78 10.28
N VAL A 154 9.61 9.06 10.13
CA VAL A 154 10.93 9.69 10.24
C VAL A 154 10.87 10.72 11.35
N TYR A 155 11.81 10.64 12.25
CA TYR A 155 11.94 11.52 13.41
C TYR A 155 13.27 12.25 13.34
N ASP A 156 13.23 13.57 13.43
CA ASP A 156 14.42 14.40 13.65
C ASP A 156 14.11 15.54 14.60
N ASP A 157 15.13 16.31 15.02
CA ASP A 157 14.98 17.38 16.02
C ASP A 157 14.03 18.51 15.57
N MET A 158 13.68 18.60 14.28
CA MET A 158 12.85 19.67 13.74
C MET A 158 11.61 19.17 13.01
N PHE A 159 11.52 17.90 12.70
CA PHE A 159 10.43 17.35 11.88
C PHE A 159 10.13 15.88 12.22
N ASP A 160 8.88 15.65 12.58
CA ASP A 160 8.32 14.31 12.68
C ASP A 160 7.31 14.13 11.54
N GLY A 161 7.43 13.06 10.79
CA GLY A 161 6.51 12.82 9.70
C GLY A 161 6.34 11.34 9.38
N SER A 162 5.16 10.97 8.95
CA SER A 162 4.83 9.59 8.60
C SER A 162 4.22 9.48 7.22
N SER A 163 4.70 8.48 6.46
CA SER A 163 4.14 8.08 5.19
C SER A 163 3.40 6.75 5.34
N TYR A 164 2.17 6.69 4.85
CA TYR A 164 1.31 5.52 4.93
C TYR A 164 1.05 4.97 3.54
N TYR A 165 1.30 3.71 3.35
CA TYR A 165 1.07 2.96 2.12
C TYR A 165 -0.01 1.94 2.36
N ILE A 166 -1.18 2.13 1.76
CA ILE A 166 -2.35 1.29 1.99
C ILE A 166 -2.53 0.36 0.79
N PHE A 167 -2.42 -0.93 1.06
CA PHE A 167 -2.53 -1.99 0.06
C PHE A 167 -3.76 -2.84 0.30
N ILE A 168 -4.29 -3.40 -0.79
CA ILE A 168 -5.30 -4.46 -0.81
C ILE A 168 -4.83 -5.63 -1.66
N LEU A 169 -5.49 -6.78 -1.48
CA LEU A 169 -5.34 -7.92 -2.38
C LEU A 169 -6.53 -7.96 -3.36
N SER A 170 -6.35 -7.40 -4.55
CA SER A 170 -7.38 -7.33 -5.59
C SER A 170 -7.15 -8.41 -6.64
N GLY A 171 -8.08 -9.37 -6.78
CA GLY A 171 -7.96 -10.47 -7.72
C GLY A 171 -6.64 -11.26 -7.55
N ASN A 172 -6.26 -11.55 -6.32
CA ASN A 172 -4.99 -12.17 -5.92
C ASN A 172 -3.74 -11.36 -6.28
N LYS A 173 -3.87 -10.05 -6.52
CA LYS A 173 -2.76 -9.13 -6.78
C LYS A 173 -2.69 -8.06 -5.69
N LEU A 174 -1.51 -7.88 -5.11
CA LEU A 174 -1.23 -6.79 -4.18
C LEU A 174 -1.29 -5.45 -4.94
N LYS A 175 -2.08 -4.51 -4.43
CA LYS A 175 -2.28 -3.20 -5.04
C LYS A 175 -2.19 -2.09 -4.00
N LEU A 176 -1.30 -1.12 -4.23
CA LEU A 176 -1.32 0.16 -3.53
C LEU A 176 -2.54 0.95 -3.99
N VAL A 177 -3.45 1.25 -3.09
CA VAL A 177 -4.72 1.93 -3.36
C VAL A 177 -4.74 3.36 -2.84
N SER A 178 -3.89 3.66 -1.87
CA SER A 178 -3.71 5.01 -1.34
C SER A 178 -2.32 5.19 -0.77
N TYR A 179 -1.84 6.41 -0.86
CA TYR A 179 -0.64 6.90 -0.19
C TYR A 179 -0.98 8.24 0.45
N LEU A 180 -0.50 8.46 1.65
CA LEU A 180 -0.64 9.76 2.31
C LEU A 180 0.59 10.03 3.17
N GLN A 181 0.88 11.31 3.34
CA GLN A 181 1.93 11.79 4.21
C GLN A 181 1.33 12.75 5.24
N LEU A 182 1.68 12.56 6.48
CA LEU A 182 1.30 13.40 7.59
C LEU A 182 2.56 13.95 8.27
N PRO A 183 2.49 15.22 8.72
CA PRO A 183 3.54 15.80 9.55
C PRO A 183 3.60 15.12 10.90
#